data_ddd0b7ef1bd1359ff0cc38ad8af96fc6
#
_entry.id   ddd0b7ef1bd1359ff0cc38ad8af96fc6
#
_cell.length_a   1.000
_cell.length_b   1.000
_cell.length_c   1.000
_cell.angle_alpha   90.00
_cell.angle_beta   90.00
_cell.angle_gamma   90.00
#
_symmetry.space_group_name_H-M   'P 1'
#
loop_
_entity.id
_entity.type
_entity.pdbx_description
1 polymer ?
#
loop_
_entity_poly.entity_id
_entity_poly.type
_entity_poly.pdbx_seq_one_letter_code
_entity_poly.pdbx_strand_id
1 'polypeptide(L)'
;MVESLSAAAAQSSQVKSATRTLDIIEYVVSHDRPLVAQEIAVALGIPVSSLSYLLGTLVDRGYLARDGRRYSAGPGLERLQTRKHGFTLAERAAPLVRTLRVQLNETTSFWVRSGWSVEAIVTESSEHALKYSVSAGERLPMHALAGGKALLATLSDEELNRYFAEAERDRFTPSTVTTEKALRRDIAEVQRRGYALTDQEYSLGIRGIGRVVTIGGEPVGSLSVGIPQARFDEAVLRRSTDLLERTAALLETA
;
A
#
# COMPACT_ATOMS: atom_id res chain seq x y z
N MET A 1 5.10 -46.67 33.40
CA MET A 1 5.69 -45.42 33.88
C MET A 1 6.37 -44.71 32.71
N VAL A 2 5.59 -44.38 31.67
CA VAL A 2 6.01 -43.60 30.47
C VAL A 2 4.76 -42.94 29.89
N GLU A 3 4.14 -42.00 30.60
CA GLU A 3 3.00 -41.20 30.09
C GLU A 3 2.87 -39.89 30.88
N SER A 4 3.94 -39.09 30.92
CA SER A 4 3.82 -37.76 31.55
C SER A 4 4.83 -36.70 31.02
N LEU A 5 5.29 -36.83 29.78
CA LEU A 5 6.27 -35.87 29.18
C LEU A 5 5.82 -35.26 27.86
N SER A 6 4.51 -35.15 27.57
CA SER A 6 4.04 -34.59 26.31
C SER A 6 3.04 -33.42 26.42
N ALA A 7 2.91 -32.77 27.58
CA ALA A 7 1.96 -31.68 27.77
C ALA A 7 2.59 -30.28 27.99
N ALA A 8 3.91 -30.13 27.85
CA ALA A 8 4.62 -28.88 28.21
C ALA A 8 5.21 -28.11 27.00
N ALA A 9 4.91 -28.48 25.77
CA ALA A 9 5.57 -27.92 24.57
C ALA A 9 4.64 -27.16 23.57
N ALA A 10 3.50 -26.69 24.00
CA ALA A 10 2.61 -25.88 23.15
C ALA A 10 2.23 -24.53 23.80
N GLN A 11 3.16 -23.89 24.51
CA GLN A 11 3.03 -22.43 24.70
C GLN A 11 3.51 -21.75 23.42
N SER A 12 2.56 -21.56 22.46
CA SER A 12 2.76 -20.68 21.33
C SER A 12 3.24 -19.32 21.86
N SER A 13 4.32 -18.79 21.31
CA SER A 13 4.84 -17.48 21.64
C SER A 13 3.81 -16.43 21.23
N GLN A 14 2.81 -16.18 22.07
CA GLN A 14 1.87 -15.10 21.87
C GLN A 14 2.65 -13.78 21.89
N VAL A 15 2.54 -13.02 20.80
CA VAL A 15 3.13 -11.69 20.73
C VAL A 15 2.34 -10.80 21.69
N LYS A 16 2.87 -10.54 22.88
CA LYS A 16 2.20 -9.82 23.97
C LYS A 16 1.54 -8.49 23.53
N SER A 17 2.17 -7.75 22.61
CA SER A 17 1.61 -6.51 22.09
C SER A 17 0.36 -6.76 21.24
N ALA A 18 0.35 -7.80 20.42
CA ALA A 18 -0.80 -8.13 19.57
C ALA A 18 -2.00 -8.55 20.42
N THR A 19 -1.79 -9.46 21.39
CA THR A 19 -2.85 -9.89 22.33
C THR A 19 -3.43 -8.69 23.08
N ARG A 20 -2.58 -7.85 23.68
CA ARG A 20 -3.02 -6.65 24.41
C ARG A 20 -3.81 -5.68 23.54
N THR A 21 -3.46 -5.55 22.26
CA THR A 21 -4.18 -4.69 21.33
C THR A 21 -5.59 -5.19 21.08
N LEU A 22 -5.77 -6.51 20.90
CA LEU A 22 -7.09 -7.14 20.77
C LEU A 22 -7.90 -7.00 22.06
N ASP A 23 -7.31 -7.32 23.22
CA ASP A 23 -7.96 -7.19 24.51
C ASP A 23 -8.49 -5.77 24.76
N ILE A 24 -7.71 -4.73 24.37
CA ILE A 24 -8.14 -3.33 24.49
C ILE A 24 -9.35 -3.05 23.62
N ILE A 25 -9.34 -3.49 22.36
CA ILE A 25 -10.47 -3.28 21.43
C ILE A 25 -11.72 -3.96 21.99
N GLU A 26 -11.62 -5.24 22.34
CA GLU A 26 -12.73 -6.03 22.86
C GLU A 26 -13.31 -5.42 24.15
N TYR A 27 -12.44 -4.99 25.08
CA TYR A 27 -12.85 -4.38 26.33
C TYR A 27 -13.58 -3.04 26.10
N VAL A 28 -13.06 -2.16 25.21
CA VAL A 28 -13.71 -0.87 24.95
C VAL A 28 -15.06 -1.05 24.24
N VAL A 29 -15.13 -1.99 23.28
CA VAL A 29 -16.35 -2.27 22.51
C VAL A 29 -17.45 -2.92 23.36
N SER A 30 -17.06 -3.69 24.41
CA SER A 30 -18.03 -4.30 25.33
C SER A 30 -18.74 -3.34 26.26
N HIS A 31 -18.38 -2.05 26.22
CA HIS A 31 -18.98 -1.01 27.07
C HIS A 31 -19.77 0.00 26.25
N ASP A 32 -21.00 0.28 26.67
CA ASP A 32 -21.89 1.28 26.05
C ASP A 32 -21.52 2.75 26.41
N ARG A 33 -20.41 2.96 27.13
CA ARG A 33 -19.93 4.28 27.54
C ARG A 33 -18.45 4.47 27.24
N PRO A 34 -18.00 5.72 27.01
CA PRO A 34 -16.58 6.01 26.89
C PRO A 34 -15.82 5.73 28.20
N LEU A 35 -14.64 5.09 28.08
CA LEU A 35 -13.77 4.69 29.19
C LEU A 35 -12.54 5.59 29.29
N VAL A 36 -11.98 5.77 30.49
CA VAL A 36 -10.68 6.44 30.66
C VAL A 36 -9.55 5.41 30.68
N ALA A 37 -8.33 5.83 30.28
CA ALA A 37 -7.17 4.94 30.21
C ALA A 37 -6.90 4.19 31.52
N GLN A 38 -7.18 4.80 32.67
CA GLN A 38 -6.99 4.17 33.99
C GLN A 38 -7.94 2.98 34.18
N GLU A 39 -9.19 3.08 33.76
CA GLU A 39 -10.17 1.98 33.85
C GLU A 39 -9.70 0.79 33.00
N ILE A 40 -9.25 1.07 31.76
CA ILE A 40 -8.73 0.04 30.84
C ILE A 40 -7.47 -0.61 31.41
N ALA A 41 -6.54 0.19 31.96
CA ALA A 41 -5.28 -0.30 32.53
C ALA A 41 -5.54 -1.28 33.67
N VAL A 42 -6.44 -0.93 34.59
CA VAL A 42 -6.78 -1.76 35.76
C VAL A 42 -7.48 -3.03 35.31
N ALA A 43 -8.47 -2.92 34.43
CA ALA A 43 -9.25 -4.09 33.97
C ALA A 43 -8.41 -5.12 33.24
N LEU A 44 -7.46 -4.68 32.40
CA LEU A 44 -6.64 -5.57 31.55
C LEU A 44 -5.27 -5.89 32.18
N GLY A 45 -4.93 -5.34 33.35
CA GLY A 45 -3.63 -5.54 33.96
C GLY A 45 -2.46 -5.01 33.12
N ILE A 46 -2.69 -3.96 32.32
CA ILE A 46 -1.68 -3.38 31.43
C ILE A 46 -1.06 -2.15 32.09
N PRO A 47 0.28 -2.04 32.20
CA PRO A 47 0.92 -0.83 32.70
C PRO A 47 0.51 0.41 31.87
N VAL A 48 0.20 1.53 32.55
CA VAL A 48 -0.32 2.76 31.92
C VAL A 48 0.60 3.29 30.81
N SER A 49 1.92 3.17 30.98
CA SER A 49 2.88 3.59 29.94
C SER A 49 2.74 2.78 28.64
N SER A 50 2.63 1.45 28.75
CA SER A 50 2.42 0.56 27.58
C SER A 50 1.03 0.77 26.98
N LEU A 51 0.01 0.94 27.83
CA LEU A 51 -1.36 1.16 27.37
C LEU A 51 -1.48 2.46 26.57
N SER A 52 -0.86 3.55 27.04
CA SER A 52 -0.91 4.86 26.36
C SER A 52 -0.40 4.78 24.94
N TYR A 53 0.67 4.00 24.69
CA TYR A 53 1.22 3.79 23.36
C TYR A 53 0.25 2.98 22.46
N LEU A 54 -0.35 1.92 23.00
CA LEU A 54 -1.32 1.10 22.27
C LEU A 54 -2.61 1.88 21.96
N LEU A 55 -3.12 2.65 22.93
CA LEU A 55 -4.28 3.51 22.71
C LEU A 55 -4.03 4.58 21.64
N GLY A 56 -2.84 5.22 21.64
CA GLY A 56 -2.44 6.15 20.58
C GLY A 56 -2.49 5.49 19.21
N THR A 57 -1.87 4.33 19.06
CA THR A 57 -1.89 3.57 17.80
C THR A 57 -3.31 3.21 17.35
N LEU A 58 -4.18 2.81 18.26
CA LEU A 58 -5.57 2.45 17.94
C LEU A 58 -6.41 3.67 17.52
N VAL A 59 -6.17 4.83 18.14
CA VAL A 59 -6.80 6.11 17.76
C VAL A 59 -6.31 6.56 16.40
N ASP A 60 -5.00 6.56 16.15
CA ASP A 60 -4.40 6.94 14.86
C ASP A 60 -4.91 6.08 13.70
N ARG A 61 -5.22 4.82 13.98
CA ARG A 61 -5.81 3.89 13.00
C ARG A 61 -7.34 3.95 12.93
N GLY A 62 -7.98 4.75 13.77
CA GLY A 62 -9.43 4.93 13.83
C GLY A 62 -10.20 3.75 14.43
N TYR A 63 -9.54 2.74 15.02
CA TYR A 63 -10.22 1.67 15.75
C TYR A 63 -10.83 2.13 17.06
N LEU A 64 -10.22 3.13 17.70
CA LEU A 64 -10.79 3.84 18.82
C LEU A 64 -10.95 5.31 18.46
N ALA A 65 -11.98 5.94 19.02
CA ALA A 65 -12.17 7.38 19.05
C ALA A 65 -11.74 7.91 20.43
N ARG A 66 -11.15 9.11 20.45
CA ARG A 66 -10.76 9.78 21.68
C ARG A 66 -11.44 11.15 21.76
N ASP A 67 -12.12 11.37 22.90
CA ASP A 67 -12.66 12.67 23.27
C ASP A 67 -12.07 13.07 24.65
N GLY A 68 -11.19 14.06 24.63
CA GLY A 68 -10.43 14.47 25.80
C GLY A 68 -9.61 13.31 26.40
N ARG A 69 -10.04 12.80 27.56
CA ARG A 69 -9.41 11.67 28.27
C ARG A 69 -10.16 10.35 28.12
N ARG A 70 -11.24 10.32 27.33
CA ARG A 70 -12.12 9.18 27.16
C ARG A 70 -11.92 8.51 25.83
N TYR A 71 -12.06 7.19 25.80
CA TYR A 71 -11.92 6.32 24.64
C TYR A 71 -13.22 5.55 24.41
N SER A 72 -13.64 5.45 23.17
CA SER A 72 -14.81 4.68 22.72
C SER A 72 -14.49 3.94 21.43
N ALA A 73 -15.41 3.10 20.97
CA ALA A 73 -15.33 2.47 19.65
C ALA A 73 -15.17 3.52 18.55
N GLY A 74 -14.22 3.32 17.66
CA GLY A 74 -13.98 4.20 16.51
C GLY A 74 -14.57 3.62 15.21
N PRO A 75 -14.77 4.46 14.16
CA PRO A 75 -15.34 4.03 12.88
C PRO A 75 -14.50 2.97 12.16
N GLY A 76 -13.24 2.81 12.54
CA GLY A 76 -12.38 1.75 12.01
C GLY A 76 -12.87 0.34 12.30
N LEU A 77 -13.68 0.14 13.33
CA LEU A 77 -14.25 -1.17 13.67
C LEU A 77 -15.34 -1.60 12.67
N GLU A 78 -16.08 -0.65 12.10
CA GLU A 78 -17.07 -0.95 11.07
C GLU A 78 -16.42 -1.64 9.86
N ARG A 79 -15.19 -1.28 9.51
CA ARG A 79 -14.42 -1.91 8.44
C ARG A 79 -14.16 -3.40 8.68
N LEU A 80 -14.11 -3.83 9.94
CA LEU A 80 -13.93 -5.24 10.32
C LEU A 80 -15.27 -6.02 10.27
N GLN A 81 -16.40 -5.34 10.43
CA GLN A 81 -17.75 -5.95 10.44
C GLN A 81 -18.34 -6.09 9.06
N THR A 82 -17.84 -5.39 8.05
CA THR A 82 -18.47 -5.28 6.73
C THR A 82 -18.25 -6.54 5.87
N ARG A 83 -18.86 -7.65 6.26
CA ARG A 83 -19.05 -8.83 5.39
C ARG A 83 -20.08 -8.62 4.27
N LYS A 84 -20.85 -7.52 4.27
CA LYS A 84 -21.94 -7.28 3.30
C LYS A 84 -21.61 -6.35 2.14
N HIS A 85 -20.52 -5.57 2.25
CA HIS A 85 -19.97 -4.82 1.13
C HIS A 85 -18.48 -5.13 1.13
N GLY A 86 -18.00 -5.86 0.12
CA GLY A 86 -16.58 -6.20 0.00
C GLY A 86 -15.73 -4.95 0.15
N PHE A 87 -14.54 -5.09 0.76
CA PHE A 87 -13.58 -3.98 0.84
C PHE A 87 -13.38 -3.36 -0.53
N THR A 88 -13.38 -2.03 -0.59
CA THR A 88 -12.99 -1.31 -1.79
C THR A 88 -11.55 -1.68 -2.17
N LEU A 89 -11.20 -1.52 -3.44
CA LEU A 89 -9.84 -1.78 -3.89
C LEU A 89 -8.80 -0.96 -3.09
N ALA A 90 -9.14 0.29 -2.74
CA ALA A 90 -8.29 1.14 -1.91
C ALA A 90 -8.09 0.57 -0.49
N GLU A 91 -9.16 0.09 0.16
CA GLU A 91 -9.07 -0.51 1.49
C GLU A 91 -8.28 -1.82 1.50
N ARG A 92 -8.37 -2.62 0.43
CA ARG A 92 -7.56 -3.84 0.25
C ARG A 92 -6.09 -3.51 -0.02
N ALA A 93 -5.81 -2.50 -0.82
CA ALA A 93 -4.46 -2.10 -1.20
C ALA A 93 -3.71 -1.37 -0.07
N ALA A 94 -4.40 -0.57 0.77
CA ALA A 94 -3.77 0.29 1.76
C ALA A 94 -2.79 -0.42 2.73
N PRO A 95 -3.13 -1.56 3.36
CA PRO A 95 -2.19 -2.25 4.25
C PRO A 95 -0.96 -2.78 3.51
N LEU A 96 -1.11 -3.19 2.25
CA LEU A 96 -0.03 -3.73 1.43
C LEU A 96 0.90 -2.63 0.92
N VAL A 97 0.35 -1.51 0.47
CA VAL A 97 1.13 -0.30 0.10
C VAL A 97 1.94 0.20 1.29
N ARG A 98 1.34 0.22 2.49
CA ARG A 98 2.05 0.58 3.73
C ARG A 98 3.19 -0.39 4.03
N THR A 99 2.96 -1.69 3.88
CA THR A 99 3.99 -2.70 4.10
C THR A 99 5.17 -2.53 3.12
N LEU A 100 4.88 -2.29 1.84
CA LEU A 100 5.91 -1.97 0.84
C LEU A 100 6.73 -0.73 1.26
N ARG A 101 6.05 0.35 1.66
CA ARG A 101 6.71 1.57 2.14
C ARG A 101 7.63 1.28 3.32
N VAL A 102 7.17 0.49 4.31
CA VAL A 102 7.99 0.13 5.47
C VAL A 102 9.23 -0.67 5.06
N GLN A 103 9.07 -1.64 4.15
CA GLN A 103 10.17 -2.51 3.73
C GLN A 103 11.20 -1.81 2.85
N LEU A 104 10.76 -0.89 1.98
CA LEU A 104 11.62 -0.16 1.05
C LEU A 104 12.08 1.20 1.59
N ASN A 105 11.31 1.78 2.51
CA ASN A 105 11.38 3.17 2.95
C ASN A 105 11.39 4.18 1.79
N GLU A 106 10.66 3.86 0.71
CA GLU A 106 10.45 4.73 -0.44
C GLU A 106 8.96 4.96 -0.67
N THR A 107 8.60 6.04 -1.34
CA THR A 107 7.19 6.36 -1.61
C THR A 107 6.58 5.30 -2.51
N THR A 108 5.50 4.68 -2.04
CA THR A 108 4.76 3.63 -2.72
C THR A 108 3.33 4.05 -2.97
N SER A 109 2.77 3.68 -4.12
CA SER A 109 1.41 4.06 -4.51
C SER A 109 0.71 2.92 -5.21
N PHE A 110 -0.62 2.88 -5.06
CA PHE A 110 -1.52 2.07 -5.88
C PHE A 110 -2.29 2.98 -6.81
N TRP A 111 -2.22 2.68 -8.10
CA TRP A 111 -2.81 3.47 -9.17
C TRP A 111 -3.94 2.72 -9.85
N VAL A 112 -4.99 3.43 -10.24
CA VAL A 112 -6.04 2.93 -11.11
C VAL A 112 -6.10 3.75 -12.39
N ARG A 113 -6.57 3.15 -13.47
CA ARG A 113 -6.78 3.86 -14.73
C ARG A 113 -7.96 4.81 -14.60
N SER A 114 -7.81 6.05 -15.03
CA SER A 114 -8.84 7.07 -15.12
C SER A 114 -8.78 7.74 -16.50
N GLY A 115 -9.52 7.21 -17.46
CA GLY A 115 -9.37 7.57 -18.89
C GLY A 115 -7.98 7.20 -19.41
N TRP A 116 -7.25 8.20 -19.92
CA TRP A 116 -5.85 8.07 -20.35
C TRP A 116 -4.83 8.59 -19.32
N SER A 117 -5.25 8.66 -18.07
CA SER A 117 -4.41 8.99 -16.90
C SER A 117 -4.43 7.86 -15.88
N VAL A 118 -3.58 7.94 -14.88
CA VAL A 118 -3.64 7.12 -13.67
C VAL A 118 -3.97 8.01 -12.47
N GLU A 119 -4.80 7.49 -11.57
CA GLU A 119 -5.16 8.13 -10.30
C GLU A 119 -4.58 7.33 -9.15
N ALA A 120 -3.87 8.01 -8.24
CA ALA A 120 -3.36 7.39 -7.02
C ALA A 120 -4.51 7.21 -6.02
N ILE A 121 -5.00 5.98 -5.80
CA ILE A 121 -6.06 5.74 -4.82
C ILE A 121 -5.51 5.46 -3.41
N VAL A 122 -4.25 5.04 -3.32
CA VAL A 122 -3.50 4.88 -2.07
C VAL A 122 -2.07 5.33 -2.28
N THR A 123 -1.53 6.09 -1.34
CA THR A 123 -0.11 6.49 -1.31
C THR A 123 0.40 6.47 0.12
N GLU A 124 1.59 5.90 0.30
CA GLU A 124 2.37 5.95 1.54
C GLU A 124 3.73 6.58 1.26
N SER A 125 3.98 7.73 1.86
CA SER A 125 5.20 8.50 1.65
C SER A 125 6.39 7.92 2.40
N SER A 126 7.58 7.99 1.79
CA SER A 126 8.88 7.70 2.44
C SER A 126 9.11 8.59 3.66
N GLU A 127 9.86 8.09 4.64
CA GLU A 127 10.33 8.87 5.80
C GLU A 127 11.59 9.70 5.50
N HIS A 128 12.23 9.47 4.36
CA HIS A 128 13.38 10.26 3.95
C HIS A 128 13.00 11.72 3.69
N ALA A 129 13.89 12.65 4.02
CA ALA A 129 13.71 14.07 3.70
C ALA A 129 13.63 14.30 2.19
N LEU A 130 14.54 13.68 1.41
CA LEU A 130 14.48 13.65 -0.04
C LEU A 130 13.66 12.43 -0.49
N LYS A 131 12.47 12.65 -1.00
CA LYS A 131 11.54 11.62 -1.45
C LYS A 131 10.72 12.05 -2.65
N TYR A 132 10.20 11.09 -3.41
CA TYR A 132 9.13 11.36 -4.35
C TYR A 132 7.84 11.67 -3.57
N SER A 133 7.10 12.67 -4.02
CA SER A 133 5.84 13.06 -3.39
C SER A 133 4.70 12.95 -4.39
N VAL A 134 3.64 12.27 -3.99
CA VAL A 134 2.37 12.16 -4.70
C VAL A 134 1.27 11.97 -3.65
N SER A 135 0.11 12.55 -3.89
CA SER A 135 -1.04 12.49 -2.98
C SER A 135 -2.12 11.54 -3.49
N ALA A 136 -2.85 10.92 -2.58
CA ALA A 136 -4.05 10.18 -2.97
C ALA A 136 -5.06 11.12 -3.64
N GLY A 137 -5.71 10.66 -4.72
CA GLY A 137 -6.59 11.45 -5.57
C GLY A 137 -5.87 12.19 -6.71
N GLU A 138 -4.55 12.24 -6.70
CA GLU A 138 -3.78 12.90 -7.76
C GLU A 138 -3.82 12.09 -9.05
N ARG A 139 -4.06 12.80 -10.18
CA ARG A 139 -4.11 12.21 -11.53
C ARG A 139 -2.88 12.62 -12.31
N LEU A 140 -2.22 11.61 -12.87
CA LEU A 140 -0.95 11.78 -13.57
C LEU A 140 -0.95 11.02 -14.91
N PRO A 141 -0.12 11.42 -15.88
CA PRO A 141 -0.10 10.85 -17.22
C PRO A 141 0.49 9.43 -17.22
N MET A 142 -0.12 8.52 -17.99
CA MET A 142 0.32 7.12 -18.05
C MET A 142 1.73 6.95 -18.63
N HIS A 143 2.11 7.75 -19.64
CA HIS A 143 3.37 7.54 -20.38
C HIS A 143 4.64 7.84 -19.58
N ALA A 144 4.56 8.75 -18.61
CA ALA A 144 5.73 9.21 -17.85
C ALA A 144 5.91 8.53 -16.48
N LEU A 145 4.97 7.67 -16.07
CA LEU A 145 4.98 6.99 -14.78
C LEU A 145 5.14 5.48 -14.93
N ALA A 146 5.90 4.86 -14.04
CA ALA A 146 6.06 3.41 -14.05
C ALA A 146 4.74 2.67 -13.81
N GLY A 147 3.88 3.14 -12.89
CA GLY A 147 2.53 2.60 -12.70
C GLY A 147 1.66 2.75 -13.95
N GLY A 148 1.76 3.89 -14.64
CA GLY A 148 1.06 4.13 -15.91
C GLY A 148 1.55 3.23 -17.04
N LYS A 149 2.87 3.08 -17.23
CA LYS A 149 3.44 2.17 -18.24
C LYS A 149 3.09 0.70 -17.97
N ALA A 150 3.02 0.29 -16.69
CA ALA A 150 2.56 -1.04 -16.32
C ALA A 150 1.12 -1.28 -16.77
N LEU A 151 0.22 -0.30 -16.61
CA LEU A 151 -1.16 -0.39 -17.09
C LEU A 151 -1.27 -0.29 -18.61
N LEU A 152 -0.45 0.53 -19.28
CA LEU A 152 -0.40 0.55 -20.75
C LEU A 152 -0.03 -0.81 -21.33
N ALA A 153 0.80 -1.59 -20.64
CA ALA A 153 1.21 -2.91 -21.08
C ALA A 153 0.10 -3.98 -20.99
N THR A 154 -1.03 -3.67 -20.36
CA THR A 154 -2.21 -4.55 -20.30
C THR A 154 -3.26 -4.25 -21.37
N LEU A 155 -3.10 -3.15 -22.10
CA LEU A 155 -4.06 -2.74 -23.11
C LEU A 155 -3.94 -3.61 -24.37
N SER A 156 -5.08 -3.84 -25.03
CA SER A 156 -5.10 -4.46 -26.35
C SER A 156 -4.47 -3.52 -27.39
N ASP A 157 -4.10 -4.05 -28.54
CA ASP A 157 -3.56 -3.25 -29.64
C ASP A 157 -4.55 -2.16 -30.10
N GLU A 158 -5.85 -2.44 -30.08
CA GLU A 158 -6.90 -1.50 -30.40
C GLU A 158 -6.95 -0.34 -29.38
N GLU A 159 -6.92 -0.66 -28.07
CA GLU A 159 -6.87 0.34 -27.01
C GLU A 159 -5.59 1.16 -27.03
N LEU A 160 -4.44 0.54 -27.33
CA LEU A 160 -3.17 1.24 -27.48
C LEU A 160 -3.22 2.21 -28.68
N ASN A 161 -3.82 1.81 -29.81
CA ASN A 161 -4.01 2.71 -30.95
C ASN A 161 -4.89 3.92 -30.58
N ARG A 162 -5.97 3.69 -29.83
CA ARG A 162 -6.81 4.77 -29.30
C ARG A 162 -6.05 5.66 -28.32
N TYR A 163 -5.29 5.08 -27.41
CA TYR A 163 -4.44 5.84 -26.49
C TYR A 163 -3.48 6.77 -27.26
N PHE A 164 -2.82 6.25 -28.30
CA PHE A 164 -1.90 7.07 -29.10
C PHE A 164 -2.58 8.17 -29.93
N ALA A 165 -3.82 7.96 -30.32
CA ALA A 165 -4.62 8.94 -31.05
C ALA A 165 -5.21 10.03 -30.16
N GLU A 166 -5.60 9.70 -28.92
CA GLU A 166 -6.40 10.57 -28.05
C GLU A 166 -5.60 11.19 -26.91
N ALA A 167 -4.56 10.50 -26.38
CA ALA A 167 -3.86 10.95 -25.21
C ALA A 167 -2.73 11.94 -25.54
N GLU A 168 -2.71 13.06 -24.83
CA GLU A 168 -1.57 13.95 -24.82
C GLU A 168 -0.38 13.33 -24.08
N ARG A 169 0.82 13.56 -24.62
CA ARG A 169 2.07 13.03 -24.07
C ARG A 169 3.08 14.16 -23.91
N ASP A 170 2.80 14.98 -22.89
CA ASP A 170 3.64 16.12 -22.55
C ASP A 170 5.05 15.69 -22.14
N ARG A 171 6.01 16.54 -22.42
CA ARG A 171 7.40 16.38 -22.00
C ARG A 171 7.60 17.06 -20.66
N PHE A 172 7.80 16.29 -19.60
CA PHE A 172 8.07 16.80 -18.24
C PHE A 172 9.56 16.99 -17.98
N THR A 173 10.40 16.14 -18.60
CA THR A 173 11.85 16.18 -18.48
C THR A 173 12.48 15.88 -19.84
N PRO A 174 13.80 16.08 -20.00
CA PRO A 174 14.49 15.61 -21.21
C PRO A 174 14.38 14.11 -21.47
N SER A 175 14.17 13.31 -20.41
CA SER A 175 14.07 11.85 -20.47
C SER A 175 12.64 11.36 -20.77
N THR A 176 11.63 12.22 -20.74
CA THR A 176 10.23 11.80 -20.99
C THR A 176 10.07 11.16 -22.36
N VAL A 177 9.56 9.94 -22.39
CA VAL A 177 9.23 9.21 -23.62
C VAL A 177 7.88 9.68 -24.14
N THR A 178 7.87 10.47 -25.22
CA THR A 178 6.67 11.09 -25.81
C THR A 178 6.25 10.49 -27.14
N THR A 179 7.17 9.83 -27.87
CA THR A 179 6.87 9.28 -29.19
C THR A 179 6.22 7.91 -29.09
N GLU A 180 5.25 7.63 -29.95
CA GLU A 180 4.57 6.33 -30.03
C GLU A 180 5.57 5.19 -30.19
N LYS A 181 6.50 5.30 -31.14
CA LYS A 181 7.51 4.25 -31.41
C LYS A 181 8.33 3.88 -30.18
N ALA A 182 8.78 4.88 -29.41
CA ALA A 182 9.58 4.64 -28.22
C ALA A 182 8.71 4.06 -27.08
N LEU A 183 7.50 4.59 -26.90
CA LEU A 183 6.61 4.08 -25.84
C LEU A 183 6.12 2.65 -26.11
N ARG A 184 5.83 2.29 -27.37
CA ARG A 184 5.51 0.90 -27.73
C ARG A 184 6.67 -0.07 -27.43
N ARG A 185 7.93 0.37 -27.64
CA ARG A 185 9.09 -0.42 -27.24
C ARG A 185 9.17 -0.59 -25.74
N ASP A 186 8.93 0.46 -24.96
CA ASP A 186 8.90 0.37 -23.50
C ASP A 186 7.78 -0.56 -23.02
N ILE A 187 6.58 -0.48 -23.62
CA ILE A 187 5.45 -1.37 -23.33
C ILE A 187 5.80 -2.83 -23.61
N ALA A 188 6.39 -3.13 -24.75
CA ALA A 188 6.84 -4.49 -25.09
C ALA A 188 7.89 -5.00 -24.07
N GLU A 189 8.76 -4.13 -23.61
CA GLU A 189 9.74 -4.48 -22.58
C GLU A 189 9.07 -4.74 -21.22
N VAL A 190 8.03 -3.99 -20.85
CA VAL A 190 7.22 -4.25 -19.65
C VAL A 190 6.53 -5.61 -19.74
N GLN A 191 5.92 -5.92 -20.88
CA GLN A 191 5.29 -7.24 -21.12
C GLN A 191 6.27 -8.39 -20.97
N ARG A 192 7.50 -8.23 -21.48
CA ARG A 192 8.54 -9.25 -21.42
C ARG A 192 9.08 -9.50 -20.00
N ARG A 193 9.33 -8.43 -19.23
CA ARG A 193 9.97 -8.53 -17.90
C ARG A 193 9.00 -8.51 -16.72
N GLY A 194 7.72 -8.18 -16.94
CA GLY A 194 6.67 -8.17 -15.93
C GLY A 194 6.63 -6.91 -15.04
N TYR A 195 7.47 -5.91 -15.29
CA TYR A 195 7.45 -4.63 -14.57
C TYR A 195 7.86 -3.47 -15.45
N ALA A 196 7.38 -2.27 -15.15
CA ALA A 196 7.79 -1.03 -15.77
C ALA A 196 8.94 -0.38 -15.01
N LEU A 197 9.84 0.29 -15.73
CA LEU A 197 10.90 1.13 -15.17
C LEU A 197 10.87 2.47 -15.89
N THR A 198 10.90 3.56 -15.13
CA THR A 198 11.08 4.92 -15.64
C THR A 198 12.34 5.53 -15.05
N ASP A 199 13.09 6.26 -15.87
CA ASP A 199 14.32 6.94 -15.45
C ASP A 199 14.14 8.44 -15.64
N GLN A 200 13.74 9.12 -14.57
CA GLN A 200 13.58 10.56 -14.53
C GLN A 200 12.59 11.12 -15.57
N GLU A 201 11.57 10.34 -15.95
CA GLU A 201 10.67 10.71 -17.03
C GLU A 201 9.59 11.72 -16.62
N TYR A 202 9.08 11.61 -15.40
CA TYR A 202 8.10 12.57 -14.85
C TYR A 202 8.76 13.65 -13.99
N SER A 203 9.71 13.25 -13.15
CA SER A 203 10.45 14.17 -12.27
C SER A 203 11.94 13.89 -12.36
N LEU A 204 12.75 14.94 -12.54
CA LEU A 204 14.21 14.82 -12.50
C LEU A 204 14.68 14.23 -11.18
N GLY A 205 15.66 13.35 -11.24
CA GLY A 205 16.23 12.70 -10.07
C GLY A 205 15.38 11.57 -9.46
N ILE A 206 14.23 11.21 -10.08
CA ILE A 206 13.36 10.13 -9.60
C ILE A 206 13.31 8.99 -10.62
N ARG A 207 13.54 7.78 -10.16
CA ARG A 207 13.27 6.53 -10.87
C ARG A 207 12.00 5.87 -10.35
N GLY A 208 11.18 5.34 -11.25
CA GLY A 208 9.95 4.63 -10.90
C GLY A 208 10.03 3.16 -11.28
N ILE A 209 9.53 2.28 -10.42
CA ILE A 209 9.29 0.86 -10.73
C ILE A 209 7.79 0.63 -10.56
N GLY A 210 7.13 -0.03 -11.53
CA GLY A 210 5.69 -0.28 -11.49
C GLY A 210 5.35 -1.70 -11.92
N ARG A 211 4.35 -2.31 -11.28
CA ARG A 211 3.83 -3.63 -11.62
C ARG A 211 2.31 -3.62 -11.64
N VAL A 212 1.72 -4.24 -12.64
CA VAL A 212 0.27 -4.42 -12.73
C VAL A 212 -0.21 -5.35 -11.62
N VAL A 213 -1.43 -5.12 -11.17
CA VAL A 213 -2.19 -6.00 -10.27
C VAL A 213 -3.43 -6.45 -11.02
N THR A 214 -3.65 -7.77 -11.05
CA THR A 214 -4.83 -8.41 -11.65
C THR A 214 -5.69 -9.04 -10.55
N ILE A 215 -7.00 -9.10 -10.76
CA ILE A 215 -7.93 -9.85 -9.92
C ILE A 215 -8.85 -10.63 -10.84
N GLY A 216 -8.90 -11.94 -10.67
CA GLY A 216 -9.67 -12.80 -11.58
C GLY A 216 -9.18 -12.75 -13.04
N GLY A 217 -7.91 -12.43 -13.27
CA GLY A 217 -7.31 -12.27 -14.60
C GLY A 217 -7.46 -10.87 -15.20
N GLU A 218 -8.25 -9.97 -14.59
CA GLU A 218 -8.48 -8.62 -15.09
C GLU A 218 -7.55 -7.60 -14.41
N PRO A 219 -6.90 -6.68 -15.17
CA PRO A 219 -6.07 -5.63 -14.59
C PRO A 219 -6.94 -4.61 -13.82
N VAL A 220 -6.73 -4.54 -12.51
CA VAL A 220 -7.49 -3.63 -11.63
C VAL A 220 -6.71 -2.38 -11.26
N GLY A 221 -5.39 -2.38 -11.46
CA GLY A 221 -4.53 -1.25 -11.13
C GLY A 221 -3.05 -1.63 -11.21
N SER A 222 -2.19 -0.77 -10.66
CA SER A 222 -0.76 -1.03 -10.57
C SER A 222 -0.18 -0.54 -9.25
N LEU A 223 0.80 -1.28 -8.72
CA LEU A 223 1.66 -0.86 -7.64
C LEU A 223 2.89 -0.15 -8.20
N SER A 224 3.36 0.91 -7.55
CA SER A 224 4.62 1.53 -7.91
C SER A 224 5.43 2.02 -6.71
N VAL A 225 6.74 2.16 -6.94
CA VAL A 225 7.69 2.75 -6.02
C VAL A 225 8.44 3.86 -6.74
N GLY A 226 8.47 5.05 -6.15
CA GLY A 226 9.25 6.20 -6.62
C GLY A 226 10.51 6.37 -5.77
N ILE A 227 11.69 6.24 -6.38
CA ILE A 227 12.98 6.19 -5.71
C ILE A 227 13.88 7.31 -6.23
N PRO A 228 14.45 8.16 -5.38
CA PRO A 228 15.47 9.10 -5.79
C PRO A 228 16.69 8.40 -6.41
N GLN A 229 17.18 8.96 -7.52
CA GLN A 229 18.33 8.44 -8.28
C GLN A 229 19.55 8.17 -7.41
N ALA A 230 19.80 9.00 -6.41
CA ALA A 230 20.91 8.87 -5.50
C ALA A 230 20.89 7.59 -4.63
N ARG A 231 19.72 6.95 -4.49
CA ARG A 231 19.53 5.70 -3.75
C ARG A 231 19.20 4.52 -4.64
N PHE A 232 19.19 4.73 -5.94
CA PHE A 232 18.81 3.69 -6.89
C PHE A 232 20.03 2.94 -7.43
N ASP A 233 20.12 1.67 -7.13
CA ASP A 233 21.11 0.75 -7.67
C ASP A 233 20.46 -0.58 -8.11
N GLU A 234 21.26 -1.51 -8.58
CA GLU A 234 20.83 -2.84 -9.04
C GLU A 234 20.23 -3.69 -7.90
N ALA A 235 20.74 -3.56 -6.67
CA ALA A 235 20.21 -4.28 -5.52
C ALA A 235 18.84 -3.76 -5.12
N VAL A 236 18.65 -2.44 -5.13
CA VAL A 236 17.37 -1.79 -4.89
C VAL A 236 16.36 -2.15 -5.98
N LEU A 237 16.77 -2.17 -7.24
CA LEU A 237 15.91 -2.62 -8.35
C LEU A 237 15.39 -4.04 -8.11
N ARG A 238 16.29 -5.01 -7.89
CA ARG A 238 15.91 -6.41 -7.64
C ARG A 238 14.97 -6.53 -6.44
N ARG A 239 15.34 -5.93 -5.31
CA ARG A 239 14.52 -5.97 -4.09
C ARG A 239 13.12 -5.38 -4.32
N SER A 240 13.04 -4.26 -5.03
CA SER A 240 11.76 -3.59 -5.30
C SER A 240 10.89 -4.40 -6.23
N THR A 241 11.44 -4.99 -7.29
CA THR A 241 10.69 -5.87 -8.21
C THR A 241 10.16 -7.11 -7.51
N ASP A 242 10.96 -7.79 -6.67
CA ASP A 242 10.53 -8.95 -5.89
C ASP A 242 9.41 -8.61 -4.91
N LEU A 243 9.51 -7.48 -4.22
CA LEU A 243 8.48 -7.04 -3.27
C LEU A 243 7.19 -6.62 -3.97
N LEU A 244 7.27 -5.91 -5.10
CA LEU A 244 6.10 -5.56 -5.90
C LEU A 244 5.38 -6.81 -6.42
N GLU A 245 6.13 -7.83 -6.87
CA GLU A 245 5.57 -9.10 -7.33
C GLU A 245 4.80 -9.83 -6.23
N ARG A 246 5.43 -10.03 -5.08
CA ARG A 246 4.78 -10.68 -3.93
C ARG A 246 3.55 -9.90 -3.45
N THR A 247 3.63 -8.58 -3.45
CA THR A 247 2.52 -7.73 -3.02
C THR A 247 1.36 -7.76 -4.00
N ALA A 248 1.64 -7.77 -5.31
CA ALA A 248 0.61 -7.95 -6.35
C ALA A 248 -0.11 -9.29 -6.17
N ALA A 249 0.63 -10.39 -6.01
CA ALA A 249 0.07 -11.71 -5.78
C ALA A 249 -0.84 -11.80 -4.54
N LEU A 250 -0.52 -11.07 -3.45
CA LEU A 250 -1.37 -11.01 -2.27
C LEU A 250 -2.71 -10.30 -2.53
N LEU A 251 -2.74 -9.30 -3.41
CA LEU A 251 -3.98 -8.63 -3.81
C LEU A 251 -4.86 -9.50 -4.74
N GLU A 252 -4.25 -10.35 -5.55
CA GLU A 252 -4.94 -11.27 -6.45
C GLU A 252 -5.74 -12.35 -5.69
N THR A 253 -5.21 -12.80 -4.55
CA THR A 253 -5.77 -13.90 -3.76
C THR A 253 -6.71 -13.45 -2.63
N ALA A 254 -6.79 -12.16 -2.34
CA ALA A 254 -7.63 -11.56 -1.31
C ALA A 254 -8.99 -11.16 -1.91
#